data_f069c64bedb8f6aa91b1e9f23d2be51f
#
_entry.id   f069c64bedb8f6aa91b1e9f23d2be51f
#
_cell.length_a   1.000
_cell.length_b   1.000
_cell.length_c   1.000
_cell.angle_alpha   90.00
_cell.angle_beta   90.00
_cell.angle_gamma   90.00
#
_symmetry.space_group_name_H-M   'P 1'
#
loop_
_entity.id
_entity.type
_entity.pdbx_description
1 polymer ?
#
loop_
_entity_poly.entity_id
_entity_poly.type
_entity_poly.pdbx_seq_one_letter_code
_entity_poly.pdbx_strand_id
1 'polypeptide(L)'
;MKKFLAMLMAVMMVLSLVTVPVMAETPAANDPRFSTAPKTGTAAAPADAANLNEALNVAGGTLTFTSEGDHPWIVDGDAAKSTNVNVANSTSTVSTTVTAAAGDILQFDFMSFGEGSGNYVWDGLHLTVDGTEVMKWSRVETWTTYAVELTAGEHTVAWSYQKDGSVDREGDYATVDNVYVGAPVTPNAINVEAVSVPAGRRATVSYTVLPAEAFNKNVTFSTANTAIATVNENGVVVGVAEGTTTVTVTSVADPTVSGSATVTVTESLPTVNLEGYIAFDPDGTSGIWGGFADYDPSVIENFGTMGSTFGGAFAGGNVYGFMYDSDTNDTRFYIMNADTHQVAYPGTSAGRTVVAMAYNHAEGEMYAIAANDADGRSIYTVNLATGTLTEVAALNAGADTIMTLAIDGSGNAYGLSYEATNAVLYSINLTNGNCTAIGGTGHGLEYVQSTVWDHNTNQLFWAQYSKVATDKGQLFVIDPATGAATLCGTIGTGAEVTVLYTKNNMPVAPIEVPEYNVTFVDGLTNETIPGGYTVEAGTVLDEADFPAAPAHEGYEFTGWDYNGAPVYSDITVKARYRDPNATTATISLTAGDVFSDGSGYQ
;
A
#
# COMPACT_ATOMS: atom_id res chain seq x y z
N MET A 1 32.66 -41.80 -42.01
CA MET A 1 31.47 -41.11 -41.49
C MET A 1 30.79 -41.81 -40.31
N LYS A 2 30.51 -43.13 -40.31
CA LYS A 2 29.84 -43.79 -39.17
C LYS A 2 30.67 -43.84 -37.87
N LYS A 3 32.01 -43.88 -37.92
CA LYS A 3 32.85 -43.84 -36.68
C LYS A 3 32.99 -42.42 -36.12
N PHE A 4 32.86 -41.37 -36.97
CA PHE A 4 32.89 -39.99 -36.52
C PHE A 4 31.58 -39.56 -35.83
N LEU A 5 30.44 -40.13 -36.28
CA LEU A 5 29.13 -39.86 -35.69
C LEU A 5 28.99 -40.58 -34.34
N ALA A 6 29.57 -41.77 -34.17
CA ALA A 6 29.58 -42.48 -32.85
C ALA A 6 30.49 -41.76 -31.83
N MET A 7 31.59 -41.17 -32.26
CA MET A 7 32.48 -40.38 -31.40
C MET A 7 31.84 -39.03 -31.01
N LEU A 8 31.04 -38.42 -31.92
CA LEU A 8 30.29 -37.19 -31.61
C LEU A 8 29.13 -37.43 -30.65
N MET A 9 28.42 -38.57 -30.72
CA MET A 9 27.41 -38.97 -29.75
C MET A 9 28.01 -39.35 -28.39
N ALA A 10 29.18 -40.00 -28.34
CA ALA A 10 29.88 -40.27 -27.12
C ALA A 10 30.43 -38.99 -26.43
N VAL A 11 30.83 -37.99 -27.20
CA VAL A 11 31.25 -36.69 -26.68
C VAL A 11 30.04 -35.88 -26.21
N MET A 12 28.86 -36.00 -26.83
CA MET A 12 27.62 -35.39 -26.33
C MET A 12 27.09 -36.07 -25.06
N MET A 13 27.29 -37.39 -24.89
CA MET A 13 26.91 -38.07 -23.64
C MET A 13 27.87 -37.80 -22.47
N VAL A 14 29.11 -37.41 -22.72
CA VAL A 14 30.10 -37.05 -21.69
C VAL A 14 30.02 -35.54 -21.33
N LEU A 15 29.41 -34.72 -22.20
CA LEU A 15 29.19 -33.29 -21.91
C LEU A 15 27.87 -33.02 -21.14
N SER A 16 27.06 -34.04 -20.83
CA SER A 16 25.87 -33.91 -19.97
C SER A 16 26.18 -33.98 -18.46
N LEU A 17 27.45 -34.09 -18.09
CA LEU A 17 27.94 -33.94 -16.72
C LEU A 17 28.70 -32.62 -16.52
N VAL A 18 28.39 -31.59 -17.30
CA VAL A 18 28.75 -30.24 -16.90
C VAL A 18 27.78 -29.84 -15.78
N THR A 19 28.31 -29.75 -14.58
CA THR A 19 27.69 -29.02 -13.49
C THR A 19 27.12 -27.72 -14.02
N VAL A 20 25.79 -27.67 -14.20
CA VAL A 20 25.10 -26.41 -14.49
C VAL A 20 25.47 -25.49 -13.34
N PRO A 21 26.04 -24.30 -13.59
CA PRO A 21 26.27 -23.36 -12.51
C PRO A 21 24.91 -23.11 -11.85
N VAL A 22 24.87 -23.32 -10.54
CA VAL A 22 23.68 -23.06 -9.74
C VAL A 22 23.40 -21.55 -9.87
N MET A 23 22.40 -21.22 -10.65
CA MET A 23 21.93 -19.84 -10.79
C MET A 23 20.86 -19.62 -9.73
N ALA A 24 20.91 -18.49 -9.04
CA ALA A 24 19.75 -18.01 -8.29
C ALA A 24 18.63 -17.73 -9.29
N GLU A 25 17.71 -18.67 -9.47
CA GLU A 25 16.56 -18.49 -10.34
C GLU A 25 15.39 -17.94 -9.51
N THR A 26 14.89 -16.77 -9.92
CA THR A 26 13.50 -16.46 -9.61
C THR A 26 12.66 -17.51 -10.33
N PRO A 27 11.78 -18.28 -9.66
CA PRO A 27 11.01 -19.32 -10.31
C PRO A 27 10.24 -18.76 -11.50
N ALA A 28 10.40 -19.35 -12.67
CA ALA A 28 9.50 -19.05 -13.78
C ALA A 28 8.09 -19.55 -13.37
N ALA A 29 7.06 -18.78 -13.66
CA ALA A 29 5.68 -19.01 -13.24
C ALA A 29 5.12 -20.43 -13.52
N ASN A 30 5.80 -21.22 -14.32
CA ASN A 30 5.41 -22.60 -14.69
C ASN A 30 6.57 -23.60 -14.59
N ASP A 31 7.61 -23.36 -13.81
CA ASP A 31 8.67 -24.34 -13.58
C ASP A 31 8.11 -25.46 -12.70
N PRO A 32 8.11 -26.74 -13.13
CA PRO A 32 7.54 -27.84 -12.37
C PRO A 32 8.27 -28.11 -11.04
N ARG A 33 9.45 -27.53 -10.84
CA ARG A 33 10.21 -27.62 -9.58
C ARG A 33 9.70 -26.68 -8.50
N PHE A 34 8.86 -25.70 -8.87
CA PHE A 34 8.34 -24.68 -7.96
C PHE A 34 6.82 -24.65 -7.99
N SER A 35 6.21 -24.47 -6.84
CA SER A 35 4.79 -24.23 -6.70
C SER A 35 4.59 -23.03 -5.77
N THR A 36 3.92 -22.00 -6.28
CA THR A 36 3.49 -20.82 -5.51
C THR A 36 2.05 -20.97 -5.00
N ALA A 37 1.50 -22.18 -5.05
CA ALA A 37 0.19 -22.44 -4.45
C ALA A 37 0.26 -22.10 -2.95
N PRO A 38 -0.71 -21.33 -2.41
CA PRO A 38 -0.70 -20.97 -1.00
C PRO A 38 -0.60 -22.22 -0.13
N LYS A 39 0.19 -22.13 0.96
CA LYS A 39 0.20 -23.14 2.01
C LYS A 39 -1.24 -23.26 2.51
N THR A 40 -1.91 -24.34 2.18
CA THR A 40 -3.33 -24.52 2.48
C THR A 40 -3.53 -24.82 3.95
N GLY A 41 -4.09 -23.88 4.67
CA GLY A 41 -4.41 -24.05 6.06
C GLY A 41 -5.35 -22.97 6.56
N THR A 42 -6.63 -23.08 6.23
CA THR A 42 -7.72 -22.57 7.06
C THR A 42 -8.44 -23.68 7.80
N ALA A 43 -7.70 -24.70 8.20
CA ALA A 43 -8.04 -25.45 9.42
C ALA A 43 -7.55 -24.58 10.60
N ALA A 44 -8.22 -24.67 11.75
CA ALA A 44 -7.77 -24.02 12.98
C ALA A 44 -6.25 -23.99 13.04
N ALA A 45 -5.65 -22.81 13.36
CA ALA A 45 -4.20 -22.63 13.36
C ALA A 45 -3.56 -23.91 13.96
N PRO A 46 -2.62 -24.57 13.24
CA PRO A 46 -1.98 -25.76 13.77
C PRO A 46 -1.40 -25.40 15.13
N ALA A 47 -1.46 -26.30 16.09
CA ALA A 47 -0.76 -26.10 17.34
C ALA A 47 0.73 -25.98 17.02
N ASP A 48 1.42 -25.04 17.70
CA ASP A 48 2.87 -24.88 17.55
C ASP A 48 3.57 -26.23 17.64
N ALA A 49 4.52 -26.48 16.72
CA ALA A 49 5.30 -27.71 16.73
C ALA A 49 6.13 -27.81 18.02
N ALA A 50 6.19 -28.97 18.64
CA ALA A 50 6.88 -29.15 19.90
C ALA A 50 8.42 -29.22 19.76
N ASN A 51 8.93 -29.51 18.56
CA ASN A 51 10.37 -29.63 18.26
C ASN A 51 10.64 -29.52 16.76
N LEU A 52 11.92 -29.40 16.37
CA LEU A 52 12.33 -29.26 14.96
C LEU A 52 11.86 -30.41 14.06
N ASN A 53 11.75 -31.64 14.58
CA ASN A 53 11.28 -32.75 13.77
C ASN A 53 9.80 -32.60 13.41
N GLU A 54 8.98 -32.08 14.31
CA GLU A 54 7.58 -31.77 14.04
C GLU A 54 7.43 -30.55 13.13
N ALA A 55 8.27 -29.53 13.32
CA ALA A 55 8.25 -28.31 12.55
C ALA A 55 8.70 -28.49 11.09
N LEU A 56 9.54 -29.48 10.80
CA LEU A 56 10.13 -29.68 9.48
C LEU A 56 9.47 -30.80 8.70
N ASN A 57 8.99 -31.86 9.35
CA ASN A 57 8.37 -32.98 8.64
C ASN A 57 6.97 -32.63 8.10
N VAL A 58 6.64 -33.21 6.95
CA VAL A 58 5.22 -33.37 6.59
C VAL A 58 4.48 -34.13 7.68
N ALA A 59 3.17 -33.96 7.78
CA ALA A 59 2.33 -34.65 8.76
C ALA A 59 2.54 -36.18 8.72
N GLY A 60 3.00 -36.75 9.84
CA GLY A 60 3.35 -38.16 9.94
C GLY A 60 4.73 -38.54 9.41
N GLY A 61 5.53 -37.56 9.00
CA GLY A 61 6.94 -37.79 8.62
C GLY A 61 7.81 -38.24 9.80
N THR A 62 8.91 -38.92 9.51
CA THR A 62 9.78 -39.54 10.51
C THR A 62 11.25 -39.16 10.37
N LEU A 63 11.54 -38.12 9.55
CA LEU A 63 12.90 -37.62 9.41
C LEU A 63 13.39 -37.02 10.74
N THR A 64 14.67 -37.18 11.03
CA THR A 64 15.29 -36.60 12.22
C THR A 64 16.23 -35.49 11.80
N PHE A 65 15.97 -34.30 12.32
CA PHE A 65 16.75 -33.10 12.01
C PHE A 65 17.68 -32.74 13.15
N THR A 66 18.85 -32.23 12.78
CA THR A 66 19.84 -31.69 13.70
C THR A 66 20.21 -30.28 13.30
N SER A 67 20.34 -29.41 14.29
CA SER A 67 20.83 -28.06 14.11
C SER A 67 21.73 -27.70 15.29
N GLU A 68 22.98 -27.40 15.01
CA GLU A 68 24.04 -27.16 16.00
C GLU A 68 24.81 -25.88 15.63
N GLY A 69 25.69 -25.42 16.53
CA GLY A 69 26.52 -24.25 16.35
C GLY A 69 25.99 -23.00 17.07
N ASP A 70 26.55 -21.85 16.72
CA ASP A 70 26.25 -20.58 17.40
C ASP A 70 24.84 -20.04 17.07
N HIS A 71 24.30 -20.47 15.94
CA HIS A 71 22.98 -20.04 15.44
C HIS A 71 22.12 -21.26 15.04
N PRO A 72 21.62 -22.07 16.00
CA PRO A 72 20.78 -23.23 15.68
C PRO A 72 19.42 -22.79 15.20
N TRP A 73 18.81 -23.53 14.28
CA TRP A 73 17.42 -23.33 13.89
C TRP A 73 16.48 -23.59 15.08
N ILE A 74 15.39 -22.84 15.12
CA ILE A 74 14.36 -22.95 16.16
C ILE A 74 12.99 -23.23 15.53
N VAL A 75 12.07 -23.70 16.35
CA VAL A 75 10.65 -23.77 16.01
C VAL A 75 10.06 -22.35 16.01
N ASP A 76 9.30 -22.01 14.95
CA ASP A 76 8.58 -20.75 14.79
C ASP A 76 7.16 -21.07 14.26
N GLY A 77 6.21 -21.23 15.17
CA GLY A 77 4.88 -21.75 14.88
C GLY A 77 4.91 -23.22 14.50
N ASP A 78 4.47 -23.54 13.29
CA ASP A 78 4.47 -24.88 12.68
C ASP A 78 5.67 -25.13 11.75
N ALA A 79 6.61 -24.19 11.66
CA ALA A 79 7.78 -24.25 10.79
C ALA A 79 9.09 -24.15 11.59
N ALA A 80 10.22 -24.35 10.92
CA ALA A 80 11.55 -24.09 11.47
C ALA A 80 12.15 -22.81 10.86
N LYS A 81 12.89 -22.04 11.67
CA LYS A 81 13.46 -20.75 11.32
C LYS A 81 14.93 -20.64 11.68
N SER A 82 15.71 -20.01 10.81
CA SER A 82 17.10 -19.66 11.07
C SER A 82 17.23 -18.54 12.11
N THR A 83 18.31 -18.55 12.91
CA THR A 83 18.47 -17.62 14.05
C THR A 83 19.61 -16.62 13.94
N ASN A 84 20.32 -16.59 12.81
CA ASN A 84 21.41 -15.63 12.60
C ASN A 84 20.95 -14.25 12.10
N VAL A 85 19.74 -13.84 12.48
CA VAL A 85 19.16 -12.52 12.20
C VAL A 85 20.06 -11.43 12.78
N ASN A 86 20.38 -10.41 11.99
CA ASN A 86 21.25 -9.28 12.38
C ASN A 86 22.70 -9.71 12.77
N VAL A 87 23.18 -10.83 12.25
CA VAL A 87 24.55 -11.28 12.51
C VAL A 87 25.32 -11.45 11.21
N ALA A 88 26.12 -10.45 10.85
CA ALA A 88 26.96 -10.46 9.66
C ALA A 88 28.00 -11.61 9.66
N ASN A 89 28.38 -12.10 8.48
CA ASN A 89 29.34 -13.21 8.28
C ASN A 89 28.97 -14.47 9.08
N SER A 90 27.69 -14.82 9.12
CA SER A 90 27.19 -15.94 9.91
C SER A 90 26.46 -16.96 9.06
N THR A 91 26.33 -18.18 9.60
CA THR A 91 25.58 -19.26 8.98
C THR A 91 24.74 -19.96 10.04
N SER A 92 23.48 -20.21 9.72
CA SER A 92 22.53 -20.98 10.53
C SER A 92 22.12 -22.21 9.72
N THR A 93 22.44 -23.43 10.20
CA THR A 93 22.23 -24.68 9.44
C THR A 93 21.36 -25.67 10.19
N VAL A 94 20.42 -26.29 9.46
CA VAL A 94 19.68 -27.48 9.88
C VAL A 94 19.91 -28.59 8.85
N SER A 95 20.05 -29.83 9.27
CA SER A 95 20.33 -30.95 8.39
C SER A 95 19.63 -32.24 8.80
N THR A 96 19.49 -33.15 7.84
CA THR A 96 18.98 -34.51 8.04
C THR A 96 19.74 -35.50 7.14
N THR A 97 19.74 -36.77 7.53
CA THR A 97 20.19 -37.87 6.67
C THR A 97 18.96 -38.61 6.17
N VAL A 98 18.90 -38.85 4.86
CA VAL A 98 17.78 -39.50 4.19
C VAL A 98 18.28 -40.68 3.35
N THR A 99 17.43 -41.68 3.16
CA THR A 99 17.69 -42.80 2.21
C THR A 99 16.67 -42.67 1.09
N ALA A 100 17.14 -42.50 -0.14
CA ALA A 100 16.29 -42.35 -1.34
C ALA A 100 16.37 -43.62 -2.21
N ALA A 101 15.25 -43.99 -2.84
CA ALA A 101 15.18 -44.91 -3.97
C ALA A 101 15.39 -44.15 -5.29
N ALA A 102 15.61 -44.85 -6.39
CA ALA A 102 15.68 -44.22 -7.70
C ALA A 102 14.33 -43.57 -8.08
N GLY A 103 14.32 -42.29 -8.42
CA GLY A 103 13.12 -41.52 -8.75
C GLY A 103 12.44 -40.87 -7.55
N ASP A 104 12.98 -41.04 -6.34
CA ASP A 104 12.51 -40.27 -5.18
C ASP A 104 12.93 -38.79 -5.31
N ILE A 105 12.09 -37.94 -4.75
CA ILE A 105 12.36 -36.49 -4.64
C ILE A 105 12.57 -36.07 -3.20
N LEU A 106 13.38 -35.04 -3.00
CA LEU A 106 13.34 -34.19 -1.83
C LEU A 106 12.41 -33.02 -2.15
N GLN A 107 11.39 -32.81 -1.33
CA GLN A 107 10.45 -31.69 -1.43
C GLN A 107 10.36 -30.98 -0.10
N PHE A 108 10.20 -29.66 -0.10
CA PHE A 108 9.95 -28.86 1.09
C PHE A 108 9.32 -27.51 0.73
N ASP A 109 8.66 -26.90 1.69
CA ASP A 109 8.17 -25.53 1.62
C ASP A 109 9.16 -24.59 2.31
N PHE A 110 9.34 -23.38 1.74
CA PHE A 110 10.29 -22.41 2.31
C PHE A 110 9.89 -20.97 2.01
N MET A 111 10.43 -20.06 2.85
CA MET A 111 10.62 -18.64 2.55
C MET A 111 12.08 -18.27 2.83
N SER A 112 12.61 -17.28 2.12
CA SER A 112 13.95 -16.77 2.31
C SER A 112 13.94 -15.25 2.18
N PHE A 113 13.97 -14.57 3.31
CA PHE A 113 14.15 -13.13 3.37
C PHE A 113 15.63 -12.84 3.36
N GLY A 114 16.07 -11.91 2.55
CA GLY A 114 17.50 -11.61 2.46
C GLY A 114 17.80 -10.69 1.30
N GLU A 115 19.08 -10.52 0.98
CA GLU A 115 19.45 -9.65 -0.12
C GLU A 115 20.17 -10.39 -1.25
N GLY A 116 19.91 -9.89 -2.45
CA GLY A 116 20.48 -10.43 -3.67
C GLY A 116 20.07 -9.56 -4.88
N SER A 117 20.75 -9.72 -5.97
CA SER A 117 20.42 -9.05 -7.23
C SER A 117 20.71 -9.98 -8.41
N GLY A 118 19.69 -10.24 -9.20
CA GLY A 118 19.77 -11.18 -10.31
C GLY A 118 20.17 -12.58 -9.82
N ASN A 119 21.30 -13.09 -10.29
CA ASN A 119 21.81 -14.44 -9.93
C ASN A 119 22.71 -14.44 -8.66
N TYR A 120 22.84 -13.30 -7.97
CA TYR A 120 23.66 -13.19 -6.78
C TYR A 120 22.79 -13.22 -5.54
N VAL A 121 23.07 -14.18 -4.64
CA VAL A 121 22.52 -14.27 -3.29
C VAL A 121 23.63 -13.84 -2.34
N TRP A 122 23.48 -12.72 -1.66
CA TRP A 122 24.40 -12.26 -0.63
C TRP A 122 23.98 -12.79 0.73
N ASP A 123 22.71 -12.58 1.09
CA ASP A 123 22.06 -13.19 2.23
C ASP A 123 20.91 -14.07 1.74
N GLY A 124 20.87 -15.33 2.16
CA GLY A 124 19.83 -16.22 1.69
C GLY A 124 19.94 -17.67 2.12
N LEU A 125 18.92 -18.44 1.76
CA LEU A 125 18.82 -19.88 2.01
C LEU A 125 19.60 -20.65 0.95
N HIS A 126 20.47 -21.56 1.37
CA HIS A 126 21.24 -22.48 0.55
C HIS A 126 20.81 -23.92 0.85
N LEU A 127 20.53 -24.70 -0.18
CA LEU A 127 20.29 -26.13 -0.09
C LEU A 127 21.54 -26.87 -0.56
N THR A 128 22.03 -27.79 0.26
CA THR A 128 23.10 -28.72 -0.12
C THR A 128 22.65 -30.16 0.01
N VAL A 129 23.11 -31.00 -0.92
CA VAL A 129 22.99 -32.46 -0.86
C VAL A 129 24.40 -33.03 -0.96
N ASP A 130 24.81 -33.83 0.03
CA ASP A 130 26.14 -34.40 0.17
C ASP A 130 27.25 -33.35 0.11
N GLY A 131 27.00 -32.18 0.72
CA GLY A 131 27.91 -31.03 0.74
C GLY A 131 27.99 -30.26 -0.59
N THR A 132 27.26 -30.65 -1.63
CA THR A 132 27.20 -29.92 -2.90
C THR A 132 26.02 -28.99 -2.88
N GLU A 133 26.23 -27.68 -3.18
CA GLU A 133 25.14 -26.72 -3.32
C GLU A 133 24.26 -27.12 -4.52
N VAL A 134 22.97 -27.34 -4.25
CA VAL A 134 21.95 -27.69 -5.25
C VAL A 134 21.21 -26.45 -5.70
N MET A 135 20.86 -25.57 -4.75
CA MET A 135 20.10 -24.36 -4.99
C MET A 135 20.34 -23.33 -3.88
N LYS A 136 20.10 -22.06 -4.18
CA LYS A 136 20.07 -20.97 -3.22
C LYS A 136 19.05 -19.91 -3.59
N TRP A 137 18.48 -19.26 -2.58
CA TRP A 137 17.42 -18.29 -2.73
C TRP A 137 17.62 -17.10 -1.81
N SER A 138 17.26 -15.90 -2.33
CA SER A 138 17.01 -14.68 -1.55
C SER A 138 15.70 -14.06 -2.04
N ARG A 139 15.03 -13.24 -1.20
CA ARG A 139 13.80 -12.53 -1.56
C ARG A 139 12.64 -13.43 -2.05
N VAL A 140 12.52 -14.61 -1.46
CA VAL A 140 11.34 -15.46 -1.60
C VAL A 140 10.45 -15.22 -0.38
N GLU A 141 9.60 -14.21 -0.46
CA GLU A 141 8.84 -13.67 0.67
C GLU A 141 7.46 -14.31 0.84
N THR A 142 7.14 -15.28 0.02
CA THR A 142 5.92 -16.11 0.11
C THR A 142 6.28 -17.57 0.19
N TRP A 143 5.45 -18.37 0.86
CA TRP A 143 5.66 -19.81 0.92
C TRP A 143 5.75 -20.41 -0.48
N THR A 144 6.87 -21.05 -0.77
CA THR A 144 7.19 -21.64 -2.07
C THR A 144 7.62 -23.08 -1.85
N THR A 145 7.06 -24.01 -2.62
CA THR A 145 7.48 -25.41 -2.62
C THR A 145 8.61 -25.63 -3.63
N TYR A 146 9.70 -26.25 -3.18
CA TYR A 146 10.77 -26.70 -4.06
C TYR A 146 10.92 -28.21 -4.00
N ALA A 147 11.24 -28.82 -5.15
CA ALA A 147 11.56 -30.24 -5.19
C ALA A 147 12.74 -30.52 -6.13
N VAL A 148 13.53 -31.53 -5.76
CA VAL A 148 14.66 -32.01 -6.56
C VAL A 148 14.72 -33.53 -6.48
N GLU A 149 15.03 -34.17 -7.60
CA GLU A 149 15.22 -35.62 -7.65
C GLU A 149 16.52 -36.02 -6.92
N LEU A 150 16.45 -37.05 -6.08
CA LEU A 150 17.59 -37.65 -5.42
C LEU A 150 18.04 -38.93 -6.18
N THR A 151 19.34 -39.16 -6.17
CA THR A 151 19.88 -40.45 -6.62
C THR A 151 19.56 -41.52 -5.59
N ALA A 152 19.59 -42.84 -6.02
CA ALA A 152 19.42 -43.91 -5.04
C ALA A 152 20.61 -43.97 -4.08
N GLY A 153 20.35 -44.04 -2.78
CA GLY A 153 21.36 -44.12 -1.74
C GLY A 153 21.06 -43.30 -0.49
N GLU A 154 22.02 -43.20 0.39
CA GLU A 154 21.99 -42.35 1.56
C GLU A 154 22.54 -40.95 1.19
N HIS A 155 21.82 -39.93 1.61
CA HIS A 155 22.18 -38.52 1.36
C HIS A 155 22.12 -37.70 2.65
N THR A 156 23.09 -36.77 2.81
CA THR A 156 22.98 -35.70 3.80
C THR A 156 22.43 -34.44 3.14
N VAL A 157 21.29 -34.01 3.61
CA VAL A 157 20.61 -32.80 3.14
C VAL A 157 20.75 -31.71 4.20
N ALA A 158 21.13 -30.50 3.78
CA ALA A 158 21.23 -29.37 4.69
C ALA A 158 20.67 -28.08 4.07
N TRP A 159 19.95 -27.34 4.90
CA TRP A 159 19.46 -25.98 4.66
C TRP A 159 20.29 -25.02 5.50
N SER A 160 20.97 -24.09 4.86
CA SER A 160 21.84 -23.12 5.52
C SER A 160 21.45 -21.71 5.15
N TYR A 161 21.01 -20.91 6.11
CA TYR A 161 20.86 -19.49 5.88
C TYR A 161 22.22 -18.82 6.09
N GLN A 162 22.77 -18.26 5.02
CA GLN A 162 24.10 -17.64 5.00
C GLN A 162 23.97 -16.13 4.85
N LYS A 163 24.78 -15.38 5.62
CA LYS A 163 24.87 -13.92 5.57
C LYS A 163 26.28 -13.49 5.24
N ASP A 164 26.40 -12.48 4.37
CA ASP A 164 27.67 -11.87 4.05
C ASP A 164 28.13 -10.84 5.11
N GLY A 165 29.17 -10.05 4.81
CA GLY A 165 29.75 -9.09 5.72
C GLY A 165 29.16 -7.68 5.69
N SER A 166 28.12 -7.47 4.92
CA SER A 166 27.56 -6.14 4.67
C SER A 166 26.03 -6.12 4.81
N VAL A 167 25.48 -5.00 5.25
CA VAL A 167 24.04 -4.71 5.29
C VAL A 167 23.21 -5.78 6.00
N ASP A 168 23.27 -5.83 7.32
CA ASP A 168 22.27 -6.57 8.10
C ASP A 168 20.94 -5.82 8.08
N ARG A 169 19.90 -6.45 7.55
CA ARG A 169 18.53 -5.95 7.61
C ARG A 169 17.76 -6.64 8.73
N GLU A 170 16.95 -5.88 9.42
CA GLU A 170 15.96 -6.46 10.33
C GLU A 170 15.01 -7.36 9.51
N GLY A 171 14.88 -8.63 9.93
CA GLY A 171 14.02 -9.59 9.24
C GLY A 171 14.69 -10.50 8.20
N ASP A 172 16.03 -10.47 8.06
CA ASP A 172 16.77 -11.39 7.19
C ASP A 172 16.87 -12.77 7.83
N TYR A 173 16.04 -13.71 7.39
CA TYR A 173 16.00 -15.10 7.85
C TYR A 173 15.42 -16.03 6.79
N ALA A 174 15.49 -17.34 7.01
CA ALA A 174 14.73 -18.32 6.25
C ALA A 174 13.84 -19.17 7.17
N THR A 175 12.72 -19.63 6.60
CA THR A 175 11.86 -20.65 7.20
C THR A 175 11.75 -21.84 6.28
N VAL A 176 11.65 -23.04 6.85
CA VAL A 176 11.44 -24.31 6.12
C VAL A 176 10.39 -25.14 6.85
N ASP A 177 9.58 -25.84 6.07
CA ASP A 177 8.52 -26.71 6.54
C ASP A 177 8.20 -27.81 5.52
N ASN A 178 7.40 -28.78 5.89
CA ASN A 178 6.85 -29.83 5.03
C ASN A 178 7.91 -30.60 4.24
N VAL A 179 9.05 -30.94 4.89
CA VAL A 179 10.10 -31.73 4.26
C VAL A 179 9.62 -33.16 4.04
N TYR A 180 9.69 -33.60 2.79
CA TYR A 180 9.31 -34.92 2.34
C TYR A 180 10.41 -35.53 1.48
N VAL A 181 10.68 -36.81 1.67
CA VAL A 181 11.55 -37.60 0.79
C VAL A 181 10.82 -38.92 0.43
N GLY A 182 10.70 -39.17 -0.85
CA GLY A 182 10.00 -40.36 -1.39
C GLY A 182 9.54 -40.16 -2.83
N ALA A 183 8.77 -41.11 -3.32
CA ALA A 183 8.20 -40.99 -4.66
C ALA A 183 7.32 -39.73 -4.79
N PRO A 184 7.36 -39.04 -5.95
CA PRO A 184 6.54 -37.86 -6.16
C PRO A 184 5.06 -38.15 -5.92
N VAL A 185 4.45 -37.39 -4.99
CA VAL A 185 3.01 -37.50 -4.72
C VAL A 185 2.28 -36.59 -5.71
N THR A 186 1.44 -37.14 -6.57
CA THR A 186 0.66 -36.37 -7.52
C THR A 186 -0.64 -35.86 -6.88
N PRO A 187 -1.15 -34.68 -7.27
CA PRO A 187 -2.50 -34.27 -6.90
C PRO A 187 -3.54 -35.34 -7.26
N ASN A 188 -4.51 -35.57 -6.39
CA ASN A 188 -5.60 -36.51 -6.61
C ASN A 188 -6.99 -35.87 -6.45
N ALA A 189 -7.07 -34.66 -5.89
CA ALA A 189 -8.30 -33.88 -5.79
C ALA A 189 -7.98 -32.38 -5.66
N ILE A 190 -8.92 -31.55 -6.07
CA ILE A 190 -8.90 -30.11 -5.83
C ILE A 190 -10.26 -29.72 -5.25
N ASN A 191 -10.27 -29.18 -4.04
CA ASN A 191 -11.46 -28.59 -3.44
C ASN A 191 -11.52 -27.12 -3.85
N VAL A 192 -12.67 -26.67 -4.31
CA VAL A 192 -12.89 -25.27 -4.73
C VAL A 192 -14.11 -24.72 -4.00
N GLU A 193 -13.98 -23.52 -3.44
CA GLU A 193 -15.07 -22.86 -2.74
C GLU A 193 -15.94 -22.06 -3.72
N ALA A 194 -17.24 -21.91 -3.39
CA ALA A 194 -18.16 -21.11 -4.19
C ALA A 194 -17.76 -19.61 -4.10
N VAL A 195 -17.88 -18.92 -5.23
CA VAL A 195 -17.55 -17.48 -5.34
C VAL A 195 -18.83 -16.69 -5.55
N SER A 196 -19.01 -15.60 -4.81
CA SER A 196 -20.04 -14.61 -5.05
C SER A 196 -19.37 -13.27 -5.35
N VAL A 197 -19.77 -12.63 -6.46
CA VAL A 197 -19.17 -11.37 -6.90
C VAL A 197 -20.22 -10.50 -7.60
N PRO A 198 -20.36 -9.20 -7.28
CA PRO A 198 -21.22 -8.31 -8.05
C PRO A 198 -20.71 -8.12 -9.49
N ALA A 199 -21.63 -7.86 -10.42
CA ALA A 199 -21.25 -7.52 -11.79
C ALA A 199 -20.35 -6.27 -11.82
N GLY A 200 -19.26 -6.32 -12.60
CA GLY A 200 -18.21 -5.30 -12.64
C GLY A 200 -17.17 -5.38 -11.52
N ARG A 201 -17.32 -6.28 -10.53
CA ARG A 201 -16.38 -6.44 -9.40
C ARG A 201 -15.52 -7.70 -9.56
N ARG A 202 -14.54 -7.83 -8.68
CA ARG A 202 -13.55 -8.91 -8.65
C ARG A 202 -13.65 -9.71 -7.35
N ALA A 203 -13.33 -10.99 -7.42
CA ALA A 203 -13.17 -11.89 -6.27
C ALA A 203 -12.12 -12.95 -6.61
N THR A 204 -11.40 -13.44 -5.60
CA THR A 204 -10.39 -14.49 -5.81
C THR A 204 -11.00 -15.86 -5.51
N VAL A 205 -10.66 -16.87 -6.31
CA VAL A 205 -11.06 -18.26 -6.10
C VAL A 205 -10.25 -18.87 -4.95
N SER A 206 -10.94 -19.30 -3.90
CA SER A 206 -10.34 -20.13 -2.85
C SER A 206 -10.35 -21.59 -3.26
N TYR A 207 -9.20 -22.27 -3.17
CA TYR A 207 -9.07 -23.69 -3.53
C TYR A 207 -8.00 -24.39 -2.69
N THR A 208 -8.08 -25.72 -2.64
CA THR A 208 -7.10 -26.57 -1.94
C THR A 208 -6.74 -27.76 -2.82
N VAL A 209 -5.47 -27.95 -3.11
CA VAL A 209 -4.94 -29.12 -3.81
C VAL A 209 -4.63 -30.22 -2.81
N LEU A 210 -5.10 -31.43 -3.06
CA LEU A 210 -4.92 -32.59 -2.18
C LEU A 210 -4.15 -33.71 -2.88
N PRO A 211 -3.41 -34.55 -2.15
CA PRO A 211 -3.09 -34.38 -0.72
C PRO A 211 -2.14 -33.17 -0.46
N ALA A 212 -1.99 -32.80 0.81
CA ALA A 212 -1.14 -31.64 1.17
C ALA A 212 0.33 -31.81 0.75
N GLU A 213 0.80 -33.05 0.65
CA GLU A 213 2.14 -33.46 0.23
C GLU A 213 2.29 -33.50 -1.31
N ALA A 214 1.24 -33.11 -2.07
CA ALA A 214 1.33 -33.17 -3.52
C ALA A 214 2.49 -32.34 -4.06
N PHE A 215 3.30 -33.00 -4.90
CA PHE A 215 4.32 -32.37 -5.70
C PHE A 215 3.65 -31.46 -6.73
N ASN A 216 4.13 -30.28 -6.95
CA ASN A 216 3.56 -29.31 -7.89
C ASN A 216 2.04 -29.08 -7.71
N LYS A 217 1.69 -28.12 -6.88
CA LYS A 217 0.31 -27.67 -6.63
C LYS A 217 -0.17 -26.59 -7.61
N ASN A 218 0.60 -26.30 -8.67
CA ASN A 218 0.23 -25.32 -9.67
C ASN A 218 -1.06 -25.72 -10.38
N VAL A 219 -1.90 -24.72 -10.63
CA VAL A 219 -3.21 -24.91 -11.25
C VAL A 219 -3.45 -23.94 -12.39
N THR A 220 -4.41 -24.26 -13.21
CA THR A 220 -5.00 -23.36 -14.21
C THR A 220 -6.47 -23.15 -13.91
N PHE A 221 -7.00 -22.01 -14.33
CA PHE A 221 -8.39 -21.61 -14.09
C PHE A 221 -9.16 -21.46 -15.39
N SER A 222 -10.44 -21.80 -15.35
CA SER A 222 -11.37 -21.57 -16.46
C SER A 222 -12.79 -21.32 -15.94
N THR A 223 -13.62 -20.62 -16.71
CA THR A 223 -15.06 -20.48 -16.44
C THR A 223 -15.87 -21.09 -17.57
N ALA A 224 -17.01 -21.67 -17.23
CA ALA A 224 -17.90 -22.32 -18.21
C ALA A 224 -18.63 -21.30 -19.10
N ASN A 225 -18.88 -20.09 -18.62
CA ASN A 225 -19.57 -19.04 -19.37
C ASN A 225 -18.94 -17.67 -19.10
N THR A 226 -18.11 -17.20 -20.04
CA THR A 226 -17.42 -15.92 -19.96
C THR A 226 -18.35 -14.71 -20.10
N ALA A 227 -19.59 -14.88 -20.57
CA ALA A 227 -20.59 -13.80 -20.58
C ALA A 227 -21.17 -13.52 -19.18
N ILE A 228 -21.02 -14.45 -18.22
CA ILE A 228 -21.44 -14.25 -16.82
C ILE A 228 -20.22 -13.88 -15.95
N ALA A 229 -19.13 -14.63 -16.04
CA ALA A 229 -17.90 -14.32 -15.33
C ALA A 229 -16.66 -14.78 -16.10
N THR A 230 -15.57 -14.03 -16.02
CA THR A 230 -14.24 -14.43 -16.49
C THR A 230 -13.34 -14.75 -15.31
N VAL A 231 -12.26 -15.52 -15.53
CA VAL A 231 -11.20 -15.75 -14.55
C VAL A 231 -9.84 -15.60 -15.23
N ASN A 232 -8.87 -15.00 -14.54
CA ASN A 232 -7.50 -14.88 -15.04
C ASN A 232 -6.61 -16.03 -14.53
N GLU A 233 -5.34 -16.02 -14.93
CA GLU A 233 -4.34 -17.02 -14.53
C GLU A 233 -4.03 -17.03 -13.02
N ASN A 234 -4.31 -15.95 -12.30
CA ASN A 234 -4.12 -15.82 -10.85
C ASN A 234 -5.37 -16.19 -10.05
N GLY A 235 -6.42 -16.74 -10.70
CA GLY A 235 -7.66 -17.12 -10.04
C GLY A 235 -8.57 -15.94 -9.68
N VAL A 236 -8.34 -14.74 -10.23
CA VAL A 236 -9.23 -13.59 -10.02
C VAL A 236 -10.41 -13.69 -10.96
N VAL A 237 -11.60 -13.84 -10.39
CA VAL A 237 -12.89 -13.82 -11.10
C VAL A 237 -13.37 -12.39 -11.26
N VAL A 238 -13.84 -12.04 -12.45
CA VAL A 238 -14.54 -10.78 -12.73
C VAL A 238 -16.00 -11.11 -13.09
N GLY A 239 -16.96 -10.55 -12.35
CA GLY A 239 -18.38 -10.63 -12.68
C GLY A 239 -18.68 -9.78 -13.92
N VAL A 240 -19.27 -10.38 -14.96
CA VAL A 240 -19.59 -9.69 -16.23
C VAL A 240 -21.07 -9.29 -16.28
N ALA A 241 -21.95 -10.23 -15.98
CA ALA A 241 -23.39 -10.02 -15.96
C ALA A 241 -24.03 -10.89 -14.88
N GLU A 242 -25.15 -10.44 -14.32
CA GLU A 242 -25.92 -11.21 -13.33
C GLU A 242 -26.26 -12.60 -13.83
N GLY A 243 -26.06 -13.59 -12.97
CA GLY A 243 -26.30 -14.99 -13.27
C GLY A 243 -25.37 -15.93 -12.51
N THR A 244 -25.37 -17.20 -12.92
CA THR A 244 -24.49 -18.22 -12.35
C THR A 244 -23.69 -18.91 -13.43
N THR A 245 -22.43 -19.21 -13.13
CA THR A 245 -21.55 -20.02 -13.96
C THR A 245 -20.71 -20.94 -13.05
N THR A 246 -19.78 -21.68 -13.63
CA THR A 246 -18.87 -22.55 -12.89
C THR A 246 -17.44 -22.11 -13.14
N VAL A 247 -16.65 -21.97 -12.08
CA VAL A 247 -15.19 -21.92 -12.17
C VAL A 247 -14.63 -23.34 -12.01
N THR A 248 -13.66 -23.68 -12.84
CA THR A 248 -12.92 -24.95 -12.75
C THR A 248 -11.45 -24.65 -12.54
N VAL A 249 -10.87 -25.31 -11.53
CA VAL A 249 -9.46 -25.28 -11.18
C VAL A 249 -8.86 -26.63 -11.56
N THR A 250 -7.85 -26.65 -12.43
CA THR A 250 -7.26 -27.88 -12.98
C THR A 250 -5.78 -27.95 -12.61
N SER A 251 -5.33 -29.10 -12.12
CA SER A 251 -3.92 -29.35 -11.80
C SER A 251 -3.04 -29.28 -13.05
N VAL A 252 -1.89 -28.60 -12.93
CA VAL A 252 -0.84 -28.60 -13.96
C VAL A 252 -0.08 -29.94 -13.96
N ALA A 253 0.12 -30.54 -12.77
CA ALA A 253 0.83 -31.82 -12.63
C ALA A 253 0.03 -32.99 -13.22
N ASP A 254 -1.28 -32.99 -13.06
CA ASP A 254 -2.20 -33.99 -13.64
C ASP A 254 -3.48 -33.29 -14.14
N PRO A 255 -3.57 -32.97 -15.43
CA PRO A 255 -4.75 -32.32 -16.00
C PRO A 255 -6.07 -33.13 -15.93
N THR A 256 -6.03 -34.39 -15.49
CA THR A 256 -7.24 -35.16 -15.22
C THR A 256 -7.84 -34.86 -13.85
N VAL A 257 -7.09 -34.22 -12.98
CA VAL A 257 -7.50 -33.80 -11.64
C VAL A 257 -7.97 -32.36 -11.68
N SER A 258 -9.23 -32.12 -11.38
CA SER A 258 -9.82 -30.78 -11.29
C SER A 258 -10.89 -30.73 -10.22
N GLY A 259 -11.13 -29.50 -9.73
CA GLY A 259 -12.25 -29.17 -8.86
C GLY A 259 -13.07 -28.04 -9.48
N SER A 260 -14.34 -27.95 -9.13
CA SER A 260 -15.21 -26.90 -9.66
C SER A 260 -16.15 -26.38 -8.58
N ALA A 261 -16.48 -25.09 -8.67
CA ALA A 261 -17.46 -24.45 -7.80
C ALA A 261 -18.35 -23.47 -8.57
N THR A 262 -19.49 -23.16 -7.98
CA THR A 262 -20.41 -22.16 -8.53
C THR A 262 -19.85 -20.76 -8.35
N VAL A 263 -19.86 -19.97 -9.42
CA VAL A 263 -19.70 -18.51 -9.38
C VAL A 263 -21.08 -17.89 -9.52
N THR A 264 -21.51 -17.12 -8.52
CA THR A 264 -22.74 -16.34 -8.57
C THR A 264 -22.38 -14.87 -8.80
N VAL A 265 -22.78 -14.35 -9.94
CA VAL A 265 -22.67 -12.90 -10.22
C VAL A 265 -24.00 -12.25 -9.81
N THR A 266 -23.92 -11.35 -8.83
CA THR A 266 -25.09 -10.60 -8.33
C THR A 266 -25.25 -9.31 -9.11
N GLU A 267 -26.33 -8.57 -8.83
CA GLU A 267 -26.56 -7.24 -9.38
C GLU A 267 -25.31 -6.34 -9.21
N SER A 268 -25.08 -5.45 -10.18
CA SER A 268 -23.95 -4.51 -10.11
C SER A 268 -24.15 -3.52 -8.95
N LEU A 269 -23.11 -3.34 -8.18
CA LEU A 269 -23.08 -2.25 -7.19
C LEU A 269 -22.91 -0.89 -7.91
N PRO A 270 -23.44 0.20 -7.33
CA PRO A 270 -23.13 1.54 -7.81
C PRO A 270 -21.61 1.76 -7.90
N THR A 271 -21.16 2.41 -8.96
CA THR A 271 -19.76 2.81 -9.08
C THR A 271 -19.42 3.86 -8.04
N VAL A 272 -18.34 3.65 -7.31
CA VAL A 272 -17.76 4.66 -6.41
C VAL A 272 -16.56 5.30 -7.11
N ASN A 273 -16.66 6.61 -7.34
CA ASN A 273 -15.53 7.41 -7.79
C ASN A 273 -14.78 7.91 -6.56
N LEU A 274 -13.53 7.46 -6.44
CA LEU A 274 -12.63 7.90 -5.40
C LEU A 274 -11.69 8.96 -5.98
N GLU A 275 -11.43 9.98 -5.20
CA GLU A 275 -10.46 11.02 -5.53
C GLU A 275 -9.45 11.14 -4.41
N GLY A 276 -8.22 11.56 -4.72
CA GLY A 276 -7.20 11.67 -3.71
C GLY A 276 -5.87 12.24 -4.16
N TYR A 277 -4.94 12.33 -3.22
CA TYR A 277 -3.58 12.74 -3.50
C TYR A 277 -2.70 11.52 -3.73
N ILE A 278 -2.19 11.39 -4.96
CA ILE A 278 -1.25 10.36 -5.39
C ILE A 278 0.15 10.85 -5.07
N ALA A 279 0.71 10.37 -3.97
CA ALA A 279 2.03 10.78 -3.51
C ALA A 279 3.15 10.21 -4.40
N PHE A 280 2.96 8.98 -4.85
CA PHE A 280 3.89 8.26 -5.70
C PHE A 280 3.16 7.20 -6.53
N ASP A 281 3.57 6.98 -7.80
CA ASP A 281 3.22 5.81 -8.60
C ASP A 281 4.52 5.29 -9.27
N PRO A 282 4.76 3.97 -9.32
CA PRO A 282 5.93 3.38 -9.96
C PRO A 282 6.16 3.77 -11.42
N ASP A 283 5.14 4.21 -12.17
CA ASP A 283 5.27 4.74 -13.53
C ASP A 283 5.97 6.11 -13.60
N GLY A 284 6.29 6.70 -12.44
CA GLY A 284 6.92 8.01 -12.29
C GLY A 284 5.94 9.15 -12.05
N THR A 285 4.64 8.91 -12.05
CA THR A 285 3.63 9.90 -11.67
C THR A 285 3.69 10.12 -10.16
N SER A 286 3.79 11.36 -9.72
CA SER A 286 3.83 11.69 -8.30
C SER A 286 3.39 13.13 -8.05
N GLY A 287 2.90 13.38 -6.85
CA GLY A 287 2.52 14.72 -6.41
C GLY A 287 1.30 15.27 -7.16
N ILE A 288 0.34 14.42 -7.54
CA ILE A 288 -0.86 14.82 -8.25
C ILE A 288 -2.13 14.59 -7.42
N TRP A 289 -3.12 15.41 -7.67
CA TRP A 289 -4.50 15.06 -7.38
C TRP A 289 -5.03 14.20 -8.50
N GLY A 290 -5.65 13.08 -8.18
CA GLY A 290 -6.21 12.18 -9.18
C GLY A 290 -7.49 11.50 -8.72
N GLY A 291 -8.21 10.92 -9.67
CA GLY A 291 -9.43 10.16 -9.42
C GLY A 291 -9.40 8.82 -10.12
N PHE A 292 -10.08 7.84 -9.55
CA PHE A 292 -10.23 6.50 -10.11
C PHE A 292 -11.53 5.85 -9.65
N ALA A 293 -12.02 4.90 -10.44
CA ALA A 293 -13.21 4.13 -10.09
C ALA A 293 -12.85 2.90 -9.23
N ASP A 294 -13.70 2.55 -8.27
CA ASP A 294 -13.48 1.41 -7.37
C ASP A 294 -13.44 0.05 -8.08
N TYR A 295 -14.09 -0.07 -9.23
CA TYR A 295 -14.10 -1.31 -10.02
C TYR A 295 -12.87 -1.46 -10.94
N ASP A 296 -12.19 -0.35 -11.28
CA ASP A 296 -10.93 -0.33 -12.05
C ASP A 296 -10.03 0.82 -11.59
N PRO A 297 -9.37 0.68 -10.43
CA PRO A 297 -8.50 1.72 -9.89
C PRO A 297 -7.17 1.87 -10.65
N SER A 298 -6.90 1.02 -11.64
CA SER A 298 -5.67 1.09 -12.44
C SER A 298 -5.62 2.31 -13.37
N VAL A 299 -6.78 2.90 -13.67
CA VAL A 299 -6.88 4.10 -14.52
C VAL A 299 -7.04 5.33 -13.64
N ILE A 300 -5.98 6.14 -13.54
CA ILE A 300 -5.99 7.38 -12.76
C ILE A 300 -6.24 8.57 -13.70
N GLU A 301 -7.30 9.34 -13.44
CA GLU A 301 -7.51 10.64 -14.04
C GLU A 301 -6.70 11.70 -13.27
N ASN A 302 -5.91 12.51 -13.99
CA ASN A 302 -5.05 13.53 -13.38
C ASN A 302 -5.78 14.89 -13.37
N PHE A 303 -5.97 15.46 -12.17
CA PHE A 303 -6.63 16.76 -11.97
C PHE A 303 -5.65 17.92 -11.75
N GLY A 304 -4.36 17.65 -11.64
CA GLY A 304 -3.32 18.65 -11.45
C GLY A 304 -2.31 18.30 -10.36
N THR A 305 -1.30 19.15 -10.18
CA THR A 305 -0.25 18.96 -9.18
C THR A 305 -0.52 19.77 -7.92
N MET A 306 -0.11 19.23 -6.77
CA MET A 306 -0.17 19.89 -5.47
C MET A 306 1.03 19.47 -4.63
N GLY A 307 1.37 20.23 -3.60
CA GLY A 307 2.39 19.85 -2.62
C GLY A 307 1.98 18.62 -1.81
N SER A 308 2.95 17.94 -1.19
CA SER A 308 2.71 16.73 -0.40
C SER A 308 1.66 16.93 0.69
N THR A 309 0.63 16.10 0.71
CA THR A 309 -0.45 16.15 1.69
C THR A 309 -0.69 14.77 2.29
N PHE A 310 -0.89 14.71 3.61
CA PHE A 310 -0.98 13.44 4.34
C PHE A 310 -2.35 13.19 4.96
N GLY A 311 -3.08 14.22 5.31
CA GLY A 311 -4.41 14.10 5.90
C GLY A 311 -5.39 15.01 5.17
N GLY A 312 -6.56 14.47 4.84
CA GLY A 312 -7.63 15.24 4.22
C GLY A 312 -8.95 14.48 4.21
N ALA A 313 -10.05 15.23 4.22
CA ALA A 313 -11.40 14.69 4.17
C ALA A 313 -12.35 15.63 3.42
N PHE A 314 -13.33 15.03 2.74
CA PHE A 314 -14.38 15.76 2.03
C PHE A 314 -15.52 16.14 2.99
N ALA A 315 -15.98 17.39 2.89
CA ALA A 315 -17.20 17.87 3.52
C ALA A 315 -17.78 19.06 2.76
N GLY A 316 -19.06 19.04 2.45
CA GLY A 316 -19.81 20.20 1.89
C GLY A 316 -19.25 20.77 0.58
N GLY A 317 -18.76 19.91 -0.32
CA GLY A 317 -18.22 20.31 -1.62
C GLY A 317 -16.74 20.71 -1.60
N ASN A 318 -16.10 20.69 -0.42
CA ASN A 318 -14.67 20.99 -0.27
C ASN A 318 -13.92 19.80 0.34
N VAL A 319 -12.63 19.72 0.03
CA VAL A 319 -11.67 18.86 0.73
C VAL A 319 -10.87 19.74 1.68
N TYR A 320 -10.87 19.37 2.95
CA TYR A 320 -10.09 20.01 4.00
C TYR A 320 -8.92 19.11 4.33
N GLY A 321 -7.73 19.68 4.44
CA GLY A 321 -6.55 18.86 4.70
C GLY A 321 -5.34 19.65 5.15
N PHE A 322 -4.24 18.91 5.34
CA PHE A 322 -2.97 19.47 5.76
C PHE A 322 -1.86 19.07 4.80
N MET A 323 -1.21 20.07 4.22
CA MET A 323 -0.06 19.89 3.35
C MET A 323 1.21 19.84 4.20
N TYR A 324 2.05 18.84 3.93
CA TYR A 324 3.33 18.69 4.61
C TYR A 324 4.37 19.66 4.05
N ASP A 325 5.07 20.33 4.94
CA ASP A 325 6.22 21.18 4.67
C ASP A 325 7.48 20.50 5.19
N SER A 326 8.32 20.01 4.26
CA SER A 326 9.55 19.29 4.59
C SER A 326 10.62 20.18 5.22
N ASP A 327 10.57 21.51 5.00
CA ASP A 327 11.57 22.44 5.50
C ASP A 327 11.34 22.73 7.00
N THR A 328 10.08 22.75 7.41
CA THR A 328 9.68 23.00 8.80
C THR A 328 9.31 21.75 9.57
N ASN A 329 9.17 20.61 8.89
CA ASN A 329 8.67 19.34 9.43
C ASN A 329 7.30 19.48 10.10
N ASP A 330 6.43 20.27 9.49
CA ASP A 330 5.13 20.66 9.98
C ASP A 330 4.07 20.53 8.88
N THR A 331 2.81 20.76 9.20
CA THR A 331 1.73 20.71 8.22
C THR A 331 0.93 22.01 8.20
N ARG A 332 0.55 22.46 7.00
CA ARG A 332 -0.24 23.66 6.76
C ARG A 332 -1.63 23.31 6.29
N PHE A 333 -2.64 23.91 6.89
CA PHE A 333 -4.04 23.70 6.52
C PHE A 333 -4.36 24.26 5.12
N TYR A 334 -5.13 23.51 4.35
CA TYR A 334 -5.68 23.92 3.06
C TYR A 334 -7.18 23.58 2.95
N ILE A 335 -7.86 24.32 2.09
CA ILE A 335 -9.22 24.02 1.61
C ILE A 335 -9.15 23.92 0.09
N MET A 336 -9.64 22.84 -0.46
CA MET A 336 -9.71 22.62 -1.91
C MET A 336 -11.17 22.43 -2.33
N ASN A 337 -11.62 23.19 -3.30
CA ASN A 337 -12.91 22.94 -3.92
C ASN A 337 -12.85 21.60 -4.68
N ALA A 338 -13.73 20.64 -4.34
CA ALA A 338 -13.66 19.28 -4.87
C ALA A 338 -14.03 19.16 -6.35
N ASP A 339 -14.68 20.18 -6.94
CA ASP A 339 -15.06 20.16 -8.35
C ASP A 339 -14.05 20.87 -9.26
N THR A 340 -13.48 21.97 -8.77
CA THR A 340 -12.54 22.78 -9.56
C THR A 340 -11.08 22.48 -9.22
N HIS A 341 -10.81 21.77 -8.12
CA HIS A 341 -9.49 21.48 -7.54
C HIS A 341 -8.65 22.74 -7.23
N GLN A 342 -9.31 23.90 -7.11
CA GLN A 342 -8.66 25.13 -6.68
C GLN A 342 -8.41 25.09 -5.18
N VAL A 343 -7.19 25.42 -4.77
CA VAL A 343 -6.72 25.31 -3.38
C VAL A 343 -6.54 26.68 -2.76
N ALA A 344 -6.95 26.78 -1.51
CA ALA A 344 -6.77 27.95 -0.65
C ALA A 344 -6.06 27.56 0.65
N TYR A 345 -5.28 28.47 1.21
CA TYR A 345 -4.48 28.25 2.42
C TYR A 345 -4.87 29.22 3.54
N PRO A 346 -6.06 29.07 4.16
CA PRO A 346 -6.53 30.04 5.15
C PRO A 346 -5.84 29.92 6.51
N GLY A 347 -5.18 28.79 6.77
CA GLY A 347 -4.59 28.51 8.07
C GLY A 347 -3.09 28.74 8.14
N THR A 348 -2.60 28.85 9.37
CA THR A 348 -1.19 28.77 9.71
C THR A 348 -0.79 27.29 9.85
N SER A 349 0.49 27.05 10.20
CA SER A 349 1.01 25.74 10.57
C SER A 349 0.16 25.08 11.68
N ALA A 350 -0.02 23.77 11.59
CA ALA A 350 -0.70 22.98 12.63
C ALA A 350 0.16 22.76 13.88
N GLY A 351 1.46 23.03 13.80
CA GLY A 351 2.44 22.76 14.86
C GLY A 351 2.69 21.26 15.10
N ARG A 352 2.17 20.39 14.23
CA ARG A 352 2.28 18.92 14.33
C ARG A 352 1.89 18.21 13.04
N THR A 353 2.39 17.00 12.82
CA THR A 353 2.06 16.21 11.62
C THR A 353 0.68 15.59 11.75
N VAL A 354 -0.24 15.97 10.86
CA VAL A 354 -1.57 15.38 10.71
C VAL A 354 -1.46 14.24 9.69
N VAL A 355 -1.94 13.05 10.05
CA VAL A 355 -1.80 11.84 9.21
C VAL A 355 -3.12 11.34 8.64
N ALA A 356 -4.26 11.67 9.27
CA ALA A 356 -5.58 11.26 8.80
C ALA A 356 -6.65 12.27 9.22
N MET A 357 -7.73 12.37 8.42
CA MET A 357 -8.90 13.17 8.73
C MET A 357 -10.18 12.47 8.28
N ALA A 358 -11.29 12.73 8.97
CA ALA A 358 -12.63 12.32 8.57
C ALA A 358 -13.68 13.28 9.15
N TYR A 359 -14.74 13.54 8.37
CA TYR A 359 -15.86 14.36 8.82
C TYR A 359 -16.96 13.47 9.44
N ASN A 360 -17.35 13.78 10.66
CA ASN A 360 -18.46 13.12 11.35
C ASN A 360 -19.78 13.83 11.02
N HIS A 361 -20.53 13.30 10.07
CA HIS A 361 -21.83 13.88 9.68
C HIS A 361 -22.89 13.80 10.78
N ALA A 362 -22.77 12.86 11.72
CA ALA A 362 -23.71 12.72 12.83
C ALA A 362 -23.56 13.82 13.88
N GLU A 363 -22.34 14.33 14.08
CA GLU A 363 -22.03 15.38 15.07
C GLU A 363 -21.79 16.75 14.42
N GLY A 364 -21.51 16.80 13.10
CA GLY A 364 -21.19 18.01 12.39
C GLY A 364 -19.75 18.49 12.64
N GLU A 365 -18.81 17.58 12.94
CA GLU A 365 -17.45 17.89 13.34
C GLU A 365 -16.43 17.21 12.42
N MET A 366 -15.33 17.91 12.13
CA MET A 366 -14.18 17.33 11.47
C MET A 366 -13.18 16.83 12.50
N TYR A 367 -12.78 15.57 12.36
CA TYR A 367 -11.77 14.94 13.22
C TYR A 367 -10.47 14.71 12.46
N ALA A 368 -9.35 14.75 13.18
CA ALA A 368 -8.02 14.43 12.66
C ALA A 368 -7.25 13.54 13.64
N ILE A 369 -6.37 12.71 13.09
CA ILE A 369 -5.33 12.04 13.86
C ILE A 369 -4.01 12.75 13.59
N ALA A 370 -3.34 13.19 14.64
CA ALA A 370 -2.05 13.87 14.56
C ALA A 370 -1.11 13.40 15.66
N ALA A 371 0.19 13.71 15.47
CA ALA A 371 1.19 13.55 16.52
C ALA A 371 0.81 14.35 17.77
N ASN A 372 1.06 13.82 18.95
CA ASN A 372 0.89 14.52 20.22
C ASN A 372 2.25 14.82 20.87
N ASP A 373 2.23 15.56 21.98
CA ASP A 373 3.46 16.01 22.66
C ASP A 373 4.18 14.87 23.44
N ALA A 374 3.59 13.66 23.47
CA ALA A 374 4.12 12.49 24.15
C ALA A 374 4.62 11.38 23.19
N ASP A 375 5.07 11.76 22.00
CA ASP A 375 5.55 10.85 20.93
C ASP A 375 4.50 9.79 20.47
N GLY A 376 3.20 10.06 20.71
CA GLY A 376 2.09 9.21 20.31
C GLY A 376 1.18 9.87 19.28
N ARG A 377 -0.06 9.39 19.21
CA ARG A 377 -1.13 9.95 18.38
C ARG A 377 -2.30 10.34 19.26
N SER A 378 -2.97 11.43 18.89
CA SER A 378 -4.22 11.87 19.50
C SER A 378 -5.27 12.13 18.44
N ILE A 379 -6.53 12.08 18.87
CA ILE A 379 -7.66 12.56 18.09
C ILE A 379 -7.85 14.05 18.40
N TYR A 380 -8.09 14.84 17.35
CA TYR A 380 -8.33 16.28 17.41
C TYR A 380 -9.63 16.61 16.69
N THR A 381 -10.33 17.66 17.12
CA THR A 381 -11.28 18.35 16.25
C THR A 381 -10.55 19.42 15.45
N VAL A 382 -11.05 19.71 14.24
CA VAL A 382 -10.48 20.66 13.30
C VAL A 382 -11.46 21.80 13.04
N ASN A 383 -11.08 23.02 13.32
CA ASN A 383 -11.84 24.17 12.88
C ASN A 383 -11.71 24.33 11.35
N LEU A 384 -12.79 24.16 10.62
CA LEU A 384 -12.78 24.14 9.14
C LEU A 384 -12.49 25.50 8.50
N ALA A 385 -12.64 26.60 9.25
CA ALA A 385 -12.32 27.93 8.74
C ALA A 385 -10.82 28.28 8.87
N THR A 386 -10.14 27.74 9.91
CA THR A 386 -8.78 28.16 10.27
C THR A 386 -7.75 27.02 10.27
N GLY A 387 -8.20 25.75 10.28
CA GLY A 387 -7.33 24.59 10.46
C GLY A 387 -6.83 24.38 11.90
N THR A 388 -7.34 25.16 12.86
CA THR A 388 -6.92 25.02 14.26
C THR A 388 -7.31 23.63 14.78
N LEU A 389 -6.32 22.93 15.38
CA LEU A 389 -6.50 21.64 16.02
C LEU A 389 -6.79 21.81 17.52
N THR A 390 -7.85 21.18 18.00
CA THR A 390 -8.15 21.07 19.43
C THR A 390 -8.07 19.60 19.83
N GLU A 391 -7.14 19.26 20.74
CA GLU A 391 -6.97 17.89 21.20
C GLU A 391 -8.19 17.43 22.01
N VAL A 392 -8.72 16.28 21.63
CA VAL A 392 -9.82 15.62 22.34
C VAL A 392 -9.27 14.59 23.32
N ALA A 393 -8.46 13.64 22.82
CA ALA A 393 -7.87 12.58 23.64
C ALA A 393 -6.70 11.91 22.93
N ALA A 394 -5.76 11.36 23.71
CA ALA A 394 -4.75 10.45 23.20
C ALA A 394 -5.38 9.13 22.75
N LEU A 395 -4.92 8.60 21.61
CA LEU A 395 -5.35 7.30 21.12
C LEU A 395 -4.71 6.18 21.97
N ASN A 396 -5.53 5.24 22.40
CA ASN A 396 -5.12 4.09 23.20
C ASN A 396 -5.44 2.79 22.47
N ALA A 397 -4.53 2.38 21.59
CA ALA A 397 -4.58 1.13 20.83
C ALA A 397 -3.58 0.07 21.36
N GLY A 398 -3.17 0.17 22.62
CA GLY A 398 -2.12 -0.69 23.18
C GLY A 398 -0.74 -0.33 22.65
N ALA A 399 -0.04 -1.26 22.01
CA ALA A 399 1.26 -1.03 21.38
C ALA A 399 1.13 -0.48 19.95
N ASP A 400 -0.06 -0.53 19.36
CA ASP A 400 -0.28 -0.18 17.95
C ASP A 400 -0.42 1.33 17.73
N THR A 401 0.05 1.80 16.60
CA THR A 401 -0.09 3.18 16.17
C THR A 401 -1.17 3.29 15.10
N ILE A 402 -2.24 4.03 15.36
CA ILE A 402 -3.33 4.25 14.39
C ILE A 402 -2.89 5.30 13.37
N MET A 403 -3.05 4.99 12.07
CA MET A 403 -2.56 5.80 10.96
C MET A 403 -3.66 6.31 10.03
N THR A 404 -4.86 5.74 10.08
CA THR A 404 -5.97 6.16 9.21
C THR A 404 -7.21 6.47 10.03
N LEU A 405 -8.16 7.19 9.44
CA LEU A 405 -9.44 7.52 10.05
C LEU A 405 -10.54 7.54 9.00
N ALA A 406 -11.62 6.83 9.27
CA ALA A 406 -12.87 6.93 8.52
C ALA A 406 -14.03 6.92 9.50
N ILE A 407 -15.12 7.64 9.20
CA ILE A 407 -16.30 7.74 10.06
C ILE A 407 -17.54 7.44 9.22
N ASP A 408 -18.37 6.51 9.69
CA ASP A 408 -19.61 6.14 9.00
C ASP A 408 -20.74 7.17 9.22
N GLY A 409 -21.88 6.99 8.53
CA GLY A 409 -23.02 7.90 8.63
C GLY A 409 -23.69 7.94 10.01
N SER A 410 -23.37 7.00 10.90
CA SER A 410 -23.86 6.94 12.29
C SER A 410 -22.88 7.52 13.30
N GLY A 411 -21.70 7.97 12.86
CA GLY A 411 -20.65 8.51 13.72
C GLY A 411 -19.70 7.45 14.29
N ASN A 412 -19.76 6.19 13.84
CA ASN A 412 -18.78 5.19 14.25
C ASN A 412 -17.46 5.45 13.52
N ALA A 413 -16.37 5.53 14.26
CA ALA A 413 -15.05 5.81 13.73
C ALA A 413 -14.18 4.54 13.66
N TYR A 414 -13.42 4.43 12.59
CA TYR A 414 -12.54 3.30 12.28
C TYR A 414 -11.15 3.80 11.89
N GLY A 415 -10.12 3.03 12.25
CA GLY A 415 -8.74 3.32 11.87
C GLY A 415 -7.90 2.06 11.78
N LEU A 416 -6.88 2.09 10.94
CA LEU A 416 -5.94 1.00 10.76
C LEU A 416 -4.64 1.26 11.51
N SER A 417 -4.06 0.20 12.09
CA SER A 417 -2.75 0.26 12.72
C SER A 417 -1.61 0.25 11.70
N TYR A 418 -0.50 0.90 12.05
CA TYR A 418 0.77 0.78 11.34
C TYR A 418 1.36 -0.61 11.61
N GLU A 419 1.38 -1.47 10.61
CA GLU A 419 1.87 -2.85 10.71
C GLU A 419 2.35 -3.34 9.36
N ALA A 420 3.55 -3.93 9.30
CA ALA A 420 4.20 -4.25 8.04
C ALA A 420 3.51 -5.38 7.25
N THR A 421 2.82 -6.30 7.93
CA THR A 421 2.28 -7.51 7.31
C THR A 421 0.78 -7.70 7.49
N ASN A 422 0.20 -7.20 8.57
CA ASN A 422 -1.21 -7.44 8.90
C ASN A 422 -1.78 -6.27 9.71
N ALA A 423 -2.08 -5.16 9.06
CA ALA A 423 -2.74 -4.02 9.69
C ALA A 423 -4.07 -4.44 10.33
N VAL A 424 -4.29 -4.01 11.55
CA VAL A 424 -5.50 -4.30 12.31
C VAL A 424 -6.47 -3.14 12.22
N LEU A 425 -7.74 -3.45 11.92
CA LEU A 425 -8.83 -2.49 11.99
C LEU A 425 -9.27 -2.31 13.45
N TYR A 426 -9.37 -1.07 13.87
CA TYR A 426 -9.87 -0.65 15.18
C TYR A 426 -11.15 0.16 15.06
N SER A 427 -12.08 -0.03 15.98
CA SER A 427 -13.07 1.00 16.30
C SER A 427 -12.47 2.01 17.25
N ILE A 428 -12.78 3.31 17.03
CA ILE A 428 -12.21 4.44 17.79
C ILE A 428 -13.33 5.19 18.49
N ASN A 429 -13.23 5.35 19.80
CA ASN A 429 -14.11 6.23 20.53
C ASN A 429 -13.62 7.67 20.42
N LEU A 430 -14.34 8.50 19.67
CA LEU A 430 -13.95 9.89 19.38
C LEU A 430 -13.93 10.79 20.61
N THR A 431 -14.63 10.42 21.70
CA THR A 431 -14.70 11.24 22.93
C THR A 431 -13.51 11.03 23.85
N ASN A 432 -12.96 9.81 23.92
CA ASN A 432 -11.93 9.45 24.90
C ASN A 432 -10.69 8.74 24.32
N GLY A 433 -10.63 8.56 22.98
CA GLY A 433 -9.49 7.97 22.28
C GLY A 433 -9.32 6.46 22.47
N ASN A 434 -10.23 5.76 23.14
CA ASN A 434 -10.14 4.32 23.31
C ASN A 434 -10.33 3.61 21.97
N CYS A 435 -9.38 2.73 21.63
CA CYS A 435 -9.40 1.92 20.42
C CYS A 435 -9.67 0.46 20.81
N THR A 436 -10.58 -0.20 20.07
CA THR A 436 -10.89 -1.62 20.26
C THR A 436 -10.59 -2.34 18.96
N ALA A 437 -9.70 -3.33 18.99
CA ALA A 437 -9.36 -4.13 17.82
C ALA A 437 -10.59 -4.91 17.31
N ILE A 438 -10.82 -4.87 16.01
CA ILE A 438 -11.88 -5.60 15.31
C ILE A 438 -11.28 -6.86 14.68
N GLY A 439 -10.24 -6.71 13.84
CA GLY A 439 -9.57 -7.83 13.19
C GLY A 439 -8.50 -7.40 12.21
N GLY A 440 -7.65 -8.34 11.81
CA GLY A 440 -6.58 -8.09 10.86
C GLY A 440 -7.08 -8.08 9.43
N THR A 441 -6.47 -7.24 8.59
CA THR A 441 -6.80 -7.10 7.17
C THR A 441 -6.16 -8.19 6.29
N GLY A 442 -5.11 -8.85 6.78
CA GLY A 442 -4.26 -9.74 5.99
C GLY A 442 -3.21 -9.01 5.15
N HIS A 443 -3.17 -7.67 5.19
CA HIS A 443 -2.28 -6.82 4.39
C HIS A 443 -1.56 -5.80 5.26
N GLY A 444 -0.32 -5.44 4.86
CA GLY A 444 0.49 -4.48 5.59
C GLY A 444 0.11 -3.02 5.30
N LEU A 445 0.31 -2.18 6.30
CA LEU A 445 0.22 -0.73 6.21
C LEU A 445 1.57 -0.12 6.59
N GLU A 446 2.25 0.48 5.63
CA GLU A 446 3.49 1.21 5.83
C GLU A 446 3.37 2.61 5.21
N TYR A 447 4.01 3.60 5.79
CA TYR A 447 3.86 5.02 5.43
C TYR A 447 2.48 5.61 5.74
N VAL A 448 2.25 6.85 5.30
CA VAL A 448 0.95 7.52 5.43
C VAL A 448 0.03 7.04 4.33
N GLN A 449 -1.15 6.59 4.69
CA GLN A 449 -2.17 6.06 3.80
C GLN A 449 -3.53 6.58 4.22
N SER A 450 -4.54 6.32 3.41
CA SER A 450 -5.87 6.83 3.68
C SER A 450 -6.95 5.77 3.59
N THR A 451 -7.92 5.90 4.49
CA THR A 451 -9.22 5.23 4.42
C THR A 451 -10.32 6.26 4.24
N VAL A 452 -11.40 5.86 3.60
CA VAL A 452 -12.60 6.69 3.47
C VAL A 452 -13.86 5.84 3.61
N TRP A 453 -14.86 6.39 4.30
CA TRP A 453 -16.20 5.83 4.28
C TRP A 453 -16.99 6.46 3.13
N ASP A 454 -17.41 5.66 2.16
CA ASP A 454 -18.32 6.13 1.13
C ASP A 454 -19.75 6.09 1.64
N HIS A 455 -20.33 7.26 1.88
CA HIS A 455 -21.67 7.40 2.41
C HIS A 455 -22.78 7.05 1.41
N ASN A 456 -22.45 6.96 0.11
CA ASN A 456 -23.43 6.61 -0.92
C ASN A 456 -23.69 5.10 -0.98
N THR A 457 -22.64 4.29 -0.83
CA THR A 457 -22.70 2.82 -0.87
C THR A 457 -22.55 2.16 0.49
N ASN A 458 -22.25 2.96 1.53
CA ASN A 458 -22.02 2.50 2.89
C ASN A 458 -20.85 1.49 2.99
N GLN A 459 -19.73 1.82 2.33
CA GLN A 459 -18.54 0.98 2.27
C GLN A 459 -17.31 1.71 2.82
N LEU A 460 -16.43 0.96 3.49
CA LEU A 460 -15.13 1.44 3.97
C LEU A 460 -14.06 1.08 2.94
N PHE A 461 -13.49 2.07 2.28
CA PHE A 461 -12.37 1.89 1.34
C PHE A 461 -11.02 2.17 2.01
N TRP A 462 -9.99 1.46 1.56
CA TRP A 462 -8.61 1.64 1.95
C TRP A 462 -7.69 1.64 0.73
N ALA A 463 -6.98 2.74 0.51
CA ALA A 463 -5.88 2.82 -0.43
C ALA A 463 -4.60 2.34 0.28
N GLN A 464 -4.32 1.06 0.12
CA GLN A 464 -3.23 0.35 0.79
C GLN A 464 -1.89 0.57 0.08
N TYR A 465 -0.82 0.69 0.85
CA TYR A 465 0.55 0.65 0.36
C TYR A 465 1.47 -0.04 1.35
N SER A 466 2.31 -0.95 0.86
CA SER A 466 3.33 -1.63 1.67
C SER A 466 4.64 -1.76 0.89
N LYS A 467 5.74 -2.07 1.57
CA LYS A 467 7.05 -2.34 0.93
C LYS A 467 7.10 -3.72 0.28
N VAL A 468 6.19 -4.60 0.64
CA VAL A 468 6.09 -5.93 0.03
C VAL A 468 5.70 -5.76 -1.44
N ALA A 469 6.51 -6.31 -2.34
CA ALA A 469 6.39 -6.04 -3.78
C ALA A 469 5.04 -6.48 -4.38
N THR A 470 4.38 -7.46 -3.79
CA THR A 470 3.07 -7.98 -4.21
C THR A 470 1.88 -7.18 -3.70
N ASP A 471 2.10 -6.29 -2.72
CA ASP A 471 1.07 -5.57 -1.98
C ASP A 471 1.19 -4.04 -2.15
N LYS A 472 1.75 -3.57 -3.25
CA LYS A 472 1.93 -2.12 -3.48
C LYS A 472 0.73 -1.51 -4.16
N GLY A 473 0.23 -0.41 -3.57
CA GLY A 473 -0.76 0.46 -4.17
C GLY A 473 -2.05 -0.25 -4.56
N GLN A 474 -2.73 -0.86 -3.61
CA GLN A 474 -3.97 -1.61 -3.84
C GLN A 474 -5.17 -0.91 -3.20
N LEU A 475 -6.30 -0.97 -3.87
CA LEU A 475 -7.57 -0.54 -3.30
C LEU A 475 -8.31 -1.74 -2.71
N PHE A 476 -8.72 -1.61 -1.45
CA PHE A 476 -9.55 -2.59 -0.75
C PHE A 476 -10.87 -2.00 -0.28
N VAL A 477 -11.89 -2.85 -0.18
CA VAL A 477 -13.05 -2.64 0.68
C VAL A 477 -12.84 -3.45 1.96
N ILE A 478 -13.00 -2.82 3.11
CA ILE A 478 -12.87 -3.48 4.42
C ILE A 478 -14.25 -3.75 5.00
N ASP A 479 -14.47 -4.95 5.50
CA ASP A 479 -15.64 -5.28 6.31
C ASP A 479 -15.47 -4.69 7.72
N PRO A 480 -16.26 -3.69 8.12
CA PRO A 480 -16.11 -3.03 9.41
C PRO A 480 -16.47 -3.92 10.62
N ALA A 481 -17.10 -5.08 10.38
CA ALA A 481 -17.46 -6.02 11.43
C ALA A 481 -16.32 -7.01 11.74
N THR A 482 -15.47 -7.33 10.77
CA THR A 482 -14.43 -8.38 10.89
C THR A 482 -13.02 -7.88 10.64
N GLY A 483 -12.85 -6.73 10.00
CA GLY A 483 -11.55 -6.20 9.54
C GLY A 483 -11.07 -6.81 8.21
N ALA A 484 -11.75 -7.82 7.68
CA ALA A 484 -11.33 -8.49 6.45
C ALA A 484 -11.32 -7.53 5.25
N ALA A 485 -10.24 -7.53 4.49
CA ALA A 485 -10.07 -6.69 3.30
C ALA A 485 -10.35 -7.49 2.03
N THR A 486 -11.15 -6.92 1.13
CA THR A 486 -11.44 -7.47 -0.20
C THR A 486 -10.82 -6.58 -1.27
N LEU A 487 -9.97 -7.16 -2.12
CA LEU A 487 -9.25 -6.45 -3.17
C LEU A 487 -10.21 -5.95 -4.26
N CYS A 488 -10.18 -4.65 -4.55
CA CYS A 488 -10.81 -4.03 -5.72
C CYS A 488 -9.88 -4.06 -6.94
N GLY A 489 -8.61 -3.74 -6.75
CA GLY A 489 -7.60 -3.74 -7.81
C GLY A 489 -6.35 -2.94 -7.42
N THR A 490 -5.35 -2.93 -8.31
CA THR A 490 -4.16 -2.10 -8.15
C THR A 490 -4.47 -0.66 -8.55
N ILE A 491 -4.10 0.31 -7.73
CA ILE A 491 -4.25 1.75 -8.03
C ILE A 491 -3.11 2.16 -8.96
N GLY A 492 -3.42 2.68 -10.14
CA GLY A 492 -2.40 3.01 -11.14
C GLY A 492 -1.51 1.80 -11.44
N THR A 493 -0.22 1.95 -11.28
CA THR A 493 0.79 0.87 -11.38
C THR A 493 1.32 0.40 -10.02
N GLY A 494 0.65 0.76 -8.94
CA GLY A 494 1.03 0.48 -7.55
C GLY A 494 1.17 1.77 -6.74
N ALA A 495 0.22 2.68 -6.89
CA ALA A 495 0.30 4.05 -6.36
C ALA A 495 0.10 4.14 -4.85
N GLU A 496 0.87 4.98 -4.19
CA GLU A 496 0.67 5.42 -2.80
C GLU A 496 -0.31 6.61 -2.78
N VAL A 497 -1.41 6.47 -2.03
CA VAL A 497 -2.45 7.50 -1.90
C VAL A 497 -2.56 7.91 -0.43
N THR A 498 -2.20 9.15 -0.13
CA THR A 498 -2.14 9.65 1.26
C THR A 498 -3.37 10.45 1.67
N VAL A 499 -4.20 10.88 0.74
CA VAL A 499 -5.55 11.41 0.96
C VAL A 499 -6.50 10.67 0.04
N LEU A 500 -7.61 10.18 0.57
CA LEU A 500 -8.65 9.51 -0.20
C LEU A 500 -10.01 10.04 0.23
N TYR A 501 -10.86 10.39 -0.71
CA TYR A 501 -12.21 10.80 -0.42
C TYR A 501 -13.20 10.39 -1.52
N THR A 502 -14.49 10.41 -1.15
CA THR A 502 -15.62 10.30 -2.07
C THR A 502 -16.53 11.52 -1.92
N LYS A 503 -17.09 11.99 -3.03
CA LYS A 503 -18.08 13.08 -2.98
C LYS A 503 -19.41 12.53 -2.53
N ASN A 504 -20.07 13.23 -1.62
CA ASN A 504 -21.41 12.90 -1.13
C ASN A 504 -22.23 14.18 -0.91
N ASN A 505 -23.53 14.04 -0.78
CA ASN A 505 -24.46 15.15 -0.52
C ASN A 505 -24.96 15.14 0.94
N MET A 506 -24.20 14.57 1.86
CA MET A 506 -24.54 14.56 3.28
C MET A 506 -24.56 15.99 3.84
N PRO A 507 -25.47 16.30 4.76
CA PRO A 507 -25.49 17.60 5.41
C PRO A 507 -24.18 17.89 6.16
N VAL A 508 -23.73 19.13 6.07
CA VAL A 508 -22.57 19.64 6.81
C VAL A 508 -23.03 20.77 7.71
N ALA A 509 -22.51 20.80 8.94
CA ALA A 509 -22.78 21.91 9.87
C ALA A 509 -22.34 23.23 9.23
N PRO A 510 -23.05 24.35 9.48
CA PRO A 510 -22.64 25.65 8.98
C PRO A 510 -21.21 25.97 9.47
N ILE A 511 -20.33 26.30 8.53
CA ILE A 511 -18.96 26.70 8.83
C ILE A 511 -18.99 28.21 9.03
N GLU A 512 -18.60 28.68 10.23
CA GLU A 512 -18.39 30.10 10.46
C GLU A 512 -17.13 30.51 9.70
N VAL A 513 -17.32 31.16 8.55
CA VAL A 513 -16.22 31.67 7.72
C VAL A 513 -15.75 32.99 8.35
N PRO A 514 -14.46 33.14 8.71
CA PRO A 514 -13.94 34.41 9.20
C PRO A 514 -14.12 35.52 8.17
N GLU A 515 -14.45 36.71 8.65
CA GLU A 515 -14.45 37.91 7.83
C GLU A 515 -13.15 38.71 8.00
N TYR A 516 -12.65 39.28 6.91
CA TYR A 516 -11.42 40.07 6.89
C TYR A 516 -11.69 41.46 6.33
N ASN A 517 -10.96 42.44 6.86
CA ASN A 517 -11.07 43.81 6.45
C ASN A 517 -10.24 44.10 5.18
N VAL A 518 -10.88 44.72 4.20
CA VAL A 518 -10.22 45.27 3.02
C VAL A 518 -10.11 46.78 3.23
N THR A 519 -8.89 47.27 3.31
CA THR A 519 -8.59 48.71 3.49
C THR A 519 -7.90 49.24 2.23
N PHE A 520 -8.32 50.37 1.76
CA PHE A 520 -7.70 51.05 0.62
C PHE A 520 -6.85 52.19 1.08
N VAL A 521 -5.67 52.35 0.49
CA VAL A 521 -4.76 53.46 0.79
C VAL A 521 -4.21 54.11 -0.50
N ASP A 522 -3.97 55.36 -0.41
CA ASP A 522 -3.28 56.15 -1.43
C ASP A 522 -1.79 55.78 -1.46
N GLY A 523 -1.29 55.32 -2.60
CA GLY A 523 0.11 54.89 -2.73
C GLY A 523 1.15 56.01 -2.69
N LEU A 524 0.74 57.28 -2.85
CA LEU A 524 1.63 58.44 -2.74
C LEU A 524 1.65 59.01 -1.32
N THR A 525 0.49 59.10 -0.67
CA THR A 525 0.38 59.74 0.66
C THR A 525 0.31 58.76 1.81
N ASN A 526 0.00 57.50 1.53
CA ASN A 526 -0.35 56.44 2.50
C ASN A 526 -1.57 56.79 3.37
N GLU A 527 -2.40 57.73 2.94
CA GLU A 527 -3.66 58.04 3.62
C GLU A 527 -4.73 57.01 3.26
N THR A 528 -5.60 56.66 4.21
CA THR A 528 -6.72 55.75 4.00
C THR A 528 -7.73 56.35 3.04
N ILE A 529 -8.10 55.63 2.00
CA ILE A 529 -9.17 55.97 1.08
C ILE A 529 -10.48 55.40 1.67
N PRO A 530 -11.55 56.24 1.83
CA PRO A 530 -12.85 55.74 2.29
C PRO A 530 -13.42 54.70 1.33
N GLY A 531 -14.12 53.68 1.87
CA GLY A 531 -14.75 52.62 1.07
C GLY A 531 -14.23 51.23 1.37
N GLY A 532 -13.45 51.04 2.47
CA GLY A 532 -13.11 49.73 2.97
C GLY A 532 -14.38 48.93 3.38
N TYR A 533 -14.30 47.63 3.25
CA TYR A 533 -15.38 46.68 3.57
C TYR A 533 -14.83 45.36 4.14
N THR A 534 -15.71 44.52 4.63
CA THR A 534 -15.34 43.15 5.06
C THR A 534 -15.72 42.14 4.00
N VAL A 535 -14.94 41.08 3.89
CA VAL A 535 -15.20 39.93 3.02
C VAL A 535 -14.98 38.65 3.76
N GLU A 536 -15.73 37.62 3.40
CA GLU A 536 -15.48 36.26 3.90
C GLU A 536 -14.13 35.73 3.44
N ALA A 537 -13.51 34.88 4.25
CA ALA A 537 -12.27 34.18 3.91
C ALA A 537 -12.39 33.46 2.55
N GLY A 538 -11.39 33.66 1.68
CA GLY A 538 -11.37 33.06 0.35
C GLY A 538 -12.03 33.90 -0.74
N THR A 539 -12.59 35.07 -0.41
CA THR A 539 -13.16 35.98 -1.43
C THR A 539 -12.05 36.55 -2.31
N VAL A 540 -12.21 36.43 -3.62
CA VAL A 540 -11.43 37.20 -4.61
C VAL A 540 -12.11 38.50 -4.83
N LEU A 541 -11.39 39.60 -4.63
CA LEU A 541 -11.97 40.95 -4.76
C LEU A 541 -12.18 41.28 -6.24
N ASP A 542 -13.32 41.90 -6.55
CA ASP A 542 -13.57 42.48 -7.86
C ASP A 542 -13.10 43.94 -7.85
N GLU A 543 -12.16 44.34 -8.74
CA GLU A 543 -11.69 45.71 -8.86
C GLU A 543 -12.80 46.71 -9.21
N ALA A 544 -13.94 46.22 -9.75
CA ALA A 544 -15.12 47.04 -10.00
C ALA A 544 -15.76 47.59 -8.72
N ASP A 545 -15.56 46.93 -7.58
CA ASP A 545 -16.06 47.34 -6.27
C ASP A 545 -15.07 48.28 -5.53
N PHE A 546 -13.90 48.53 -6.11
CA PHE A 546 -12.89 49.37 -5.45
C PHE A 546 -13.28 50.86 -5.49
N PRO A 547 -12.95 51.62 -4.44
CA PRO A 547 -13.22 53.04 -4.40
C PRO A 547 -12.48 53.79 -5.52
N ALA A 548 -12.95 54.99 -5.86
CA ALA A 548 -12.22 55.86 -6.78
C ALA A 548 -10.89 56.30 -6.17
N ALA A 549 -9.78 56.06 -6.89
CA ALA A 549 -8.47 56.51 -6.45
C ALA A 549 -8.40 58.04 -6.43
N PRO A 550 -7.80 58.68 -5.39
CA PRO A 550 -7.59 60.11 -5.33
C PRO A 550 -6.81 60.66 -6.54
N ALA A 551 -7.19 61.84 -7.05
CA ALA A 551 -6.45 62.48 -8.11
C ALA A 551 -5.31 63.33 -7.54
N HIS A 552 -4.11 63.19 -8.10
CA HIS A 552 -2.92 63.96 -7.72
C HIS A 552 -2.39 64.77 -8.89
N GLU A 553 -2.11 66.04 -8.64
CA GLU A 553 -1.54 66.91 -9.67
C GLU A 553 -0.14 66.40 -10.10
N GLY A 554 0.04 66.16 -11.39
CA GLY A 554 1.29 65.65 -11.95
C GLY A 554 1.43 64.13 -11.93
N TYR A 555 0.45 63.38 -11.46
CA TYR A 555 0.47 61.93 -11.42
C TYR A 555 -0.75 61.30 -12.13
N GLU A 556 -0.52 60.18 -12.77
CA GLU A 556 -1.58 59.38 -13.40
C GLU A 556 -1.81 58.11 -12.55
N PHE A 557 -3.06 57.79 -12.22
CA PHE A 557 -3.43 56.53 -11.63
C PHE A 557 -3.21 55.37 -12.63
N THR A 558 -2.54 54.30 -12.22
CA THR A 558 -2.18 53.16 -13.07
C THR A 558 -2.86 51.82 -12.68
N GLY A 559 -3.62 51.84 -11.62
CA GLY A 559 -4.33 50.65 -11.11
C GLY A 559 -4.07 50.45 -9.61
N TRP A 560 -4.57 49.36 -9.11
CA TRP A 560 -4.41 48.92 -7.72
C TRP A 560 -3.30 47.86 -7.63
N ASP A 561 -2.74 47.63 -6.44
CA ASP A 561 -1.69 46.64 -6.24
C ASP A 561 -2.23 45.25 -5.86
N TYR A 562 -3.53 45.06 -5.95
CA TYR A 562 -4.17 43.76 -5.75
C TYR A 562 -3.81 42.83 -6.90
N ASN A 563 -3.42 41.58 -6.56
CA ASN A 563 -2.93 40.58 -7.52
C ASN A 563 -3.98 39.50 -7.89
N GLY A 564 -5.23 39.67 -7.46
CA GLY A 564 -6.30 38.69 -7.71
C GLY A 564 -6.28 37.47 -6.77
N ALA A 565 -5.42 37.50 -5.71
CA ALA A 565 -5.38 36.40 -4.75
C ALA A 565 -6.58 36.43 -3.79
N PRO A 566 -7.11 35.25 -3.37
CA PRO A 566 -8.15 35.19 -2.35
C PRO A 566 -7.71 35.79 -1.02
N VAL A 567 -8.63 36.47 -0.32
CA VAL A 567 -8.38 37.17 0.95
C VAL A 567 -8.51 36.17 2.12
N TYR A 568 -7.42 36.00 2.91
CA TYR A 568 -7.40 35.14 4.11
C TYR A 568 -6.84 35.88 5.35
N SER A 569 -6.68 37.16 5.28
CA SER A 569 -6.28 38.04 6.38
C SER A 569 -6.71 39.45 6.03
N ASP A 570 -6.73 40.35 7.01
CA ASP A 570 -6.88 41.78 6.73
C ASP A 570 -5.84 42.23 5.69
N ILE A 571 -6.30 42.88 4.61
CA ILE A 571 -5.43 43.33 3.55
C ILE A 571 -5.54 44.85 3.35
N THR A 572 -4.45 45.41 2.86
CA THR A 572 -4.42 46.81 2.42
C THR A 572 -4.10 46.84 0.94
N VAL A 573 -5.03 47.37 0.15
CA VAL A 573 -4.90 47.55 -1.30
C VAL A 573 -4.48 48.97 -1.58
N LYS A 574 -3.36 49.15 -2.31
CA LYS A 574 -2.78 50.47 -2.58
C LYS A 574 -3.07 50.94 -3.99
N ALA A 575 -3.50 52.22 -4.12
CA ALA A 575 -3.57 52.88 -5.40
C ALA A 575 -2.16 53.13 -5.94
N ARG A 576 -1.90 52.72 -7.17
CA ARG A 576 -0.60 52.95 -7.85
C ARG A 576 -0.68 54.14 -8.78
N TYR A 577 0.36 54.94 -8.77
CA TYR A 577 0.48 56.15 -9.58
C TYR A 577 1.82 56.18 -10.30
N ARG A 578 1.87 56.80 -11.47
CA ARG A 578 3.11 57.15 -12.17
C ARG A 578 3.18 58.65 -12.40
N ASP A 579 4.39 59.19 -12.36
CA ASP A 579 4.68 60.53 -12.91
C ASP A 579 4.90 60.36 -14.42
N PRO A 580 4.02 60.88 -15.29
CA PRO A 580 4.17 60.80 -16.73
C PRO A 580 5.40 61.55 -17.29
N ASN A 581 5.98 62.46 -16.49
CA ASN A 581 7.17 63.21 -16.84
C ASN A 581 8.47 62.63 -16.28
N ALA A 582 8.38 61.58 -15.43
CA ALA A 582 9.55 60.90 -14.91
C ALA A 582 10.33 60.22 -16.04
N THR A 583 11.57 60.56 -16.18
CA THR A 583 12.50 59.82 -17.06
C THR A 583 12.70 58.42 -16.48
N THR A 584 12.60 57.40 -17.31
CA THR A 584 12.82 56.00 -16.92
C THR A 584 14.11 55.82 -16.12
N ALA A 585 13.98 55.41 -14.85
CA ALA A 585 15.14 55.04 -14.05
C ALA A 585 15.63 53.65 -14.53
N THR A 586 16.92 53.55 -14.86
CA THR A 586 17.56 52.26 -15.11
C THR A 586 17.82 51.61 -13.75
N ILE A 587 17.11 50.58 -13.41
CA ILE A 587 17.43 49.76 -12.24
C ILE A 587 18.53 48.80 -12.64
N SER A 588 19.72 48.98 -12.08
CA SER A 588 20.81 48.01 -12.22
C SER A 588 20.68 46.98 -11.12
N LEU A 589 20.36 45.76 -11.50
CA LEU A 589 20.32 44.63 -10.58
C LEU A 589 21.74 44.04 -10.46
N THR A 590 22.22 43.89 -9.25
CA THR A 590 23.47 43.18 -8.95
C THR A 590 23.12 41.73 -8.60
N ALA A 591 23.94 40.77 -9.02
CA ALA A 591 23.73 39.38 -8.64
C ALA A 591 23.72 39.24 -7.10
N GLY A 592 22.59 38.79 -6.54
CA GLY A 592 22.31 38.71 -5.10
C GLY A 592 21.17 39.62 -4.61
N ASP A 593 20.64 40.50 -5.45
CA ASP A 593 19.44 41.27 -5.10
C ASP A 593 18.21 40.36 -5.14
N VAL A 594 17.58 40.16 -3.98
CA VAL A 594 16.37 39.36 -3.86
C VAL A 594 15.16 40.28 -3.84
N PHE A 595 14.31 40.18 -4.86
CA PHE A 595 12.99 40.83 -4.84
C PHE A 595 11.98 39.84 -4.32
N SER A 596 11.44 40.10 -3.15
CA SER A 596 10.26 39.41 -2.64
C SER A 596 9.02 40.18 -3.06
N ASP A 597 8.29 39.72 -4.02
CA ASP A 597 6.93 40.20 -4.35
C ASP A 597 5.85 39.56 -3.47
N GLY A 598 6.25 38.72 -2.51
CA GLY A 598 5.34 37.98 -1.67
C GLY A 598 4.80 36.69 -2.35
N SER A 599 5.20 36.37 -3.59
CA SER A 599 4.69 35.21 -4.34
C SER A 599 5.47 33.90 -4.07
N GLY A 600 6.60 33.97 -3.32
CA GLY A 600 7.40 32.81 -2.97
C GLY A 600 8.23 32.18 -4.12
N TYR A 601 8.31 32.81 -5.27
CA TYR A 601 9.24 32.41 -6.33
C TYR A 601 10.59 33.12 -6.16
N GLN A 602 11.63 32.30 -5.96
CA GLN A 602 13.04 32.73 -6.11
C GLN A 602 13.50 32.56 -7.56
#